data_0d02911e7e52e725d743ef0c1b643b83
#
_entry.id   0d02911e7e52e725d743ef0c1b643b83
#
_cell.length_a   1.000
_cell.length_b   1.000
_cell.length_c   1.000
_cell.angle_alpha   90.00
_cell.angle_beta   90.00
_cell.angle_gamma   90.00
#
_symmetry.space_group_name_H-M   'P 1'
#
loop_
_entity.id
_entity.type
_entity.pdbx_description
1 polymer ?
#
loop_
_entity_poly.entity_id
_entity_poly.type
_entity_poly.pdbx_seq_one_letter_code
_entity_poly.pdbx_strand_id
1 'polypeptide(L)'
;MRKLASVQKVLEVTPIPNADKIEEIKVMGWHCVAKKGEFKVGDSVVYCEIDTILPVTNPEFAFLEGKPIKTKKLRGIYSQGIAFPLSVLPDGVYKLNDDVSQVLGAKKWEPDDYNRQGGTGARFPSWIPKSDETRIAVLQDYLTRYKGTKCVVTEKLDGSSLTAFLDDNKELHVCSRNYEITDHTNFMYKTAEERGFKEKLLHFPIGTVVQGEIIGAGIQKDKYKLPKKNIFIYN
;
A
#
# COMPACT_ATOMS: atom_id res chain seq x y z
N MET A 1 6.43 -1.38 -11.30
CA MET A 1 5.61 -0.30 -10.69
C MET A 1 4.22 -0.87 -10.42
N ARG A 2 3.58 -0.53 -9.29
CA ARG A 2 2.23 -0.98 -8.96
C ARG A 2 1.22 -0.40 -9.96
N LYS A 3 0.39 -1.25 -10.57
CA LYS A 3 -0.72 -0.82 -11.42
C LYS A 3 -1.85 -0.32 -10.51
N LEU A 4 -2.27 0.92 -10.69
CA LEU A 4 -3.39 1.50 -9.94
C LEU A 4 -4.74 1.04 -10.51
N ALA A 5 -4.79 0.85 -11.82
CA ALA A 5 -5.92 0.33 -12.54
C ALA A 5 -5.47 -0.61 -13.65
N SER A 6 -6.13 -1.74 -13.81
CA SER A 6 -5.79 -2.73 -14.82
C SER A 6 -7.01 -3.47 -15.35
N VAL A 7 -6.92 -3.97 -16.58
CA VAL A 7 -7.96 -4.81 -17.16
C VAL A 7 -7.86 -6.22 -16.58
N GLN A 8 -8.94 -6.70 -15.99
CA GLN A 8 -8.98 -7.99 -15.31
C GLN A 8 -10.24 -8.77 -15.65
N LYS A 9 -10.30 -10.02 -15.21
CA LYS A 9 -11.47 -10.89 -15.33
C LYS A 9 -12.18 -11.01 -13.99
N VAL A 10 -13.51 -11.04 -14.02
CA VAL A 10 -14.32 -11.49 -12.88
C VAL A 10 -14.19 -13.00 -12.77
N LEU A 11 -13.66 -13.48 -11.66
CA LEU A 11 -13.42 -14.90 -11.43
C LEU A 11 -14.58 -15.60 -10.74
N GLU A 12 -15.24 -14.91 -9.83
CA GLU A 12 -16.36 -15.42 -9.03
C GLU A 12 -17.38 -14.31 -8.83
N VAL A 13 -18.66 -14.68 -8.71
CA VAL A 13 -19.76 -13.82 -8.30
C VAL A 13 -20.53 -14.55 -7.22
N THR A 14 -20.65 -13.96 -6.04
CA THR A 14 -21.26 -14.60 -4.87
C THR A 14 -22.30 -13.68 -4.25
N PRO A 15 -23.54 -14.16 -4.02
CA PRO A 15 -24.55 -13.39 -3.33
C PRO A 15 -24.11 -13.05 -1.90
N ILE A 16 -24.37 -11.82 -1.46
CA ILE A 16 -24.14 -11.41 -0.07
C ILE A 16 -25.43 -11.67 0.74
N PRO A 17 -25.36 -12.41 1.85
CA PRO A 17 -26.52 -12.65 2.69
C PRO A 17 -27.21 -11.36 3.13
N ASN A 18 -28.53 -11.32 3.03
CA ASN A 18 -29.36 -10.14 3.39
C ASN A 18 -29.02 -8.85 2.61
N ALA A 19 -28.55 -8.98 1.37
CA ALA A 19 -28.29 -7.87 0.48
C ALA A 19 -29.01 -8.04 -0.86
N ASP A 20 -30.00 -7.16 -1.12
CA ASP A 20 -30.81 -7.25 -2.34
C ASP A 20 -30.21 -6.52 -3.54
N LYS A 21 -29.32 -5.55 -3.29
CA LYS A 21 -28.81 -4.62 -4.32
C LYS A 21 -27.34 -4.80 -4.64
N ILE A 22 -26.62 -5.61 -3.88
CA ILE A 22 -25.17 -5.79 -4.01
C ILE A 22 -24.80 -7.26 -3.92
N GLU A 23 -23.69 -7.60 -4.55
CA GLU A 23 -23.08 -8.91 -4.54
C GLU A 23 -21.55 -8.80 -4.45
N GLU A 24 -20.90 -9.86 -4.06
CA GLU A 24 -19.46 -9.96 -4.00
C GLU A 24 -18.93 -10.49 -5.31
N ILE A 25 -17.90 -9.86 -5.85
CA ILE A 25 -17.14 -10.34 -6.99
C ILE A 25 -15.68 -10.55 -6.61
N LYS A 26 -15.04 -11.51 -7.24
CA LYS A 26 -13.62 -11.75 -7.09
C LYS A 26 -12.88 -11.38 -8.37
N VAL A 27 -11.87 -10.54 -8.22
CA VAL A 27 -10.99 -10.10 -9.31
C VAL A 27 -9.55 -10.32 -8.89
N MET A 28 -8.80 -11.14 -9.63
CA MET A 28 -7.51 -11.68 -9.17
C MET A 28 -7.65 -12.36 -7.78
N GLY A 29 -6.90 -11.94 -6.79
CA GLY A 29 -7.04 -12.39 -5.39
C GLY A 29 -7.81 -11.41 -4.51
N TRP A 30 -8.53 -10.44 -5.10
CA TRP A 30 -9.28 -9.43 -4.37
C TRP A 30 -10.77 -9.71 -4.36
N HIS A 31 -11.39 -9.36 -3.26
CA HIS A 31 -12.84 -9.36 -3.10
C HIS A 31 -13.36 -7.92 -3.18
N CYS A 32 -14.36 -7.69 -4.01
CA CYS A 32 -15.01 -6.39 -4.21
C CYS A 32 -16.52 -6.54 -4.12
N VAL A 33 -17.18 -5.48 -3.70
CA VAL A 33 -18.65 -5.39 -3.75
C VAL A 33 -19.06 -4.60 -4.98
N ALA A 34 -19.93 -5.18 -5.79
CA ALA A 34 -20.52 -4.60 -7.00
C ALA A 34 -22.06 -4.53 -6.85
N LYS A 35 -22.73 -3.84 -7.77
CA LYS A 35 -24.19 -3.88 -7.87
C LYS A 35 -24.63 -5.27 -8.33
N LYS A 36 -25.72 -5.75 -7.80
CA LYS A 36 -26.26 -7.07 -8.15
C LYS A 36 -26.60 -7.15 -9.64
N GLY A 37 -26.06 -8.17 -10.31
CA GLY A 37 -26.26 -8.40 -11.74
C GLY A 37 -25.46 -7.49 -12.67
N GLU A 38 -24.54 -6.67 -12.12
CA GLU A 38 -23.68 -5.79 -12.92
C GLU A 38 -22.62 -6.59 -13.70
N PHE A 39 -22.10 -7.64 -13.10
CA PHE A 39 -21.05 -8.48 -13.69
C PHE A 39 -21.39 -9.96 -13.64
N LYS A 40 -20.78 -10.70 -14.58
CA LYS A 40 -20.83 -12.17 -14.64
C LYS A 40 -19.43 -12.74 -14.61
N VAL A 41 -19.29 -13.99 -14.19
CA VAL A 41 -18.02 -14.71 -14.27
C VAL A 41 -17.52 -14.72 -15.72
N GLY A 42 -16.27 -14.33 -15.90
CA GLY A 42 -15.63 -14.20 -17.21
C GLY A 42 -15.68 -12.81 -17.84
N ASP A 43 -16.48 -11.90 -17.30
CA ASP A 43 -16.52 -10.52 -17.79
C ASP A 43 -15.16 -9.83 -17.61
N SER A 44 -14.80 -9.00 -18.60
CA SER A 44 -13.64 -8.12 -18.50
C SER A 44 -14.05 -6.83 -17.81
N VAL A 45 -13.26 -6.44 -16.81
CA VAL A 45 -13.51 -5.24 -15.98
C VAL A 45 -12.25 -4.41 -15.87
N VAL A 46 -12.41 -3.13 -15.60
CA VAL A 46 -11.35 -2.26 -15.13
C VAL A 46 -11.32 -2.36 -13.61
N TYR A 47 -10.33 -3.03 -13.07
CA TYR A 47 -10.14 -3.13 -11.63
C TYR A 47 -9.23 -2.01 -11.14
N CYS A 48 -9.74 -1.19 -10.25
CA CYS A 48 -9.01 -0.11 -9.57
C CYS A 48 -8.66 -0.53 -8.15
N GLU A 49 -7.36 -0.52 -7.84
CA GLU A 49 -6.86 -0.92 -6.52
C GLU A 49 -7.15 0.12 -5.43
N ILE A 50 -7.08 -0.30 -4.18
CA ILE A 50 -7.11 0.62 -3.04
C ILE A 50 -5.96 1.64 -3.14
N ASP A 51 -6.15 2.81 -2.53
CA ASP A 51 -5.27 3.98 -2.60
C ASP A 51 -5.16 4.61 -4.01
N THR A 52 -6.07 4.27 -4.92
CA THR A 52 -6.21 4.94 -6.20
C THR A 52 -7.19 6.11 -6.07
N ILE A 53 -6.79 7.27 -6.59
CA ILE A 53 -7.66 8.44 -6.81
C ILE A 53 -8.00 8.47 -8.29
N LEU A 54 -9.30 8.52 -8.60
CA LEU A 54 -9.83 8.65 -9.96
C LEU A 54 -10.33 10.09 -10.19
N PRO A 55 -10.23 10.61 -11.42
CA PRO A 55 -10.62 11.98 -11.72
C PRO A 55 -12.14 12.13 -11.67
N VAL A 56 -12.63 13.17 -10.97
CA VAL A 56 -14.07 13.49 -10.87
C VAL A 56 -14.69 14.02 -12.16
N THR A 57 -13.86 14.31 -13.16
CA THR A 57 -14.31 14.75 -14.48
C THR A 57 -14.99 13.65 -15.27
N ASN A 58 -14.76 12.38 -14.93
CA ASN A 58 -15.52 11.26 -15.47
C ASN A 58 -16.73 11.02 -14.58
N PRO A 59 -17.97 11.09 -15.12
CA PRO A 59 -19.21 10.89 -14.37
C PRO A 59 -19.27 9.55 -13.62
N GLU A 60 -18.67 8.50 -14.19
CA GLU A 60 -18.64 7.16 -13.59
C GLU A 60 -17.84 7.13 -12.27
N PHE A 61 -16.95 8.09 -12.05
CA PHE A 61 -16.13 8.19 -10.84
C PHE A 61 -16.58 9.30 -9.89
N ALA A 62 -17.59 10.09 -10.26
CA ALA A 62 -18.04 11.25 -9.49
C ALA A 62 -18.46 10.90 -8.06
N PHE A 63 -19.02 9.69 -7.82
CA PHE A 63 -19.41 9.22 -6.50
C PHE A 63 -18.23 9.02 -5.52
N LEU A 64 -17.00 8.97 -6.03
CA LEU A 64 -15.79 8.91 -5.21
C LEU A 64 -15.36 10.29 -4.69
N GLU A 65 -15.94 11.38 -5.21
CA GLU A 65 -15.64 12.75 -4.78
C GLU A 65 -14.15 13.10 -4.78
N GLY A 66 -13.36 12.49 -5.67
CA GLY A 66 -11.90 12.65 -5.69
C GLY A 66 -11.17 12.03 -4.49
N LYS A 67 -11.88 11.29 -3.65
CA LYS A 67 -11.30 10.57 -2.52
C LYS A 67 -10.65 9.26 -2.96
N PRO A 68 -9.60 8.80 -2.27
CA PRO A 68 -8.96 7.53 -2.60
C PRO A 68 -9.90 6.35 -2.33
N ILE A 69 -9.82 5.36 -3.21
CA ILE A 69 -10.45 4.05 -2.99
C ILE A 69 -9.83 3.43 -1.74
N LYS A 70 -10.67 3.03 -0.78
CA LYS A 70 -10.22 2.39 0.48
C LYS A 70 -10.95 1.08 0.69
N THR A 71 -10.33 0.17 1.43
CA THR A 71 -11.02 -1.01 1.93
C THR A 71 -12.24 -0.59 2.74
N LYS A 72 -13.41 -1.09 2.37
CA LYS A 72 -14.68 -0.87 3.07
C LYS A 72 -15.28 -2.21 3.49
N LYS A 73 -15.92 -2.24 4.65
CA LYS A 73 -16.71 -3.40 5.07
C LYS A 73 -18.19 -3.11 4.79
N LEU A 74 -18.79 -3.87 3.87
CA LEU A 74 -20.18 -3.75 3.45
C LEU A 74 -20.92 -5.06 3.71
N ARG A 75 -21.96 -5.04 4.53
CA ARG A 75 -22.73 -6.25 4.90
C ARG A 75 -21.87 -7.42 5.37
N GLY A 76 -20.77 -7.14 6.09
CA GLY A 76 -19.85 -8.15 6.60
C GLY A 76 -18.67 -8.50 5.66
N ILE A 77 -18.76 -8.16 4.38
CA ILE A 77 -17.75 -8.43 3.36
C ILE A 77 -16.75 -7.26 3.27
N TYR A 78 -15.47 -7.57 3.15
CA TYR A 78 -14.44 -6.59 2.88
C TYR A 78 -14.33 -6.35 1.38
N SER A 79 -14.69 -5.14 0.92
CA SER A 79 -14.45 -4.69 -0.45
C SER A 79 -13.10 -4.00 -0.55
N GLN A 80 -12.21 -4.55 -1.36
CA GLN A 80 -10.83 -4.08 -1.52
C GLN A 80 -10.58 -3.70 -2.99
N GLY A 81 -10.87 -2.48 -3.34
CA GLY A 81 -10.87 -1.99 -4.70
C GLY A 81 -12.28 -1.81 -5.26
N ILE A 82 -12.35 -1.38 -6.52
CA ILE A 82 -13.61 -1.23 -7.27
C ILE A 82 -13.39 -1.76 -8.68
N ALA A 83 -14.34 -2.53 -9.17
CA ALA A 83 -14.43 -2.92 -10.57
C ALA A 83 -15.42 -2.01 -11.32
N PHE A 84 -15.05 -1.59 -12.51
CA PHE A 84 -15.87 -0.84 -13.44
C PHE A 84 -16.01 -1.60 -14.75
N PRO A 85 -17.09 -1.40 -15.51
CA PRO A 85 -17.18 -1.94 -16.86
C PRO A 85 -16.11 -1.33 -17.77
N LEU A 86 -15.73 -2.03 -18.84
CA LEU A 86 -14.73 -1.52 -19.79
C LEU A 86 -15.13 -0.21 -20.47
N SER A 87 -16.42 0.12 -20.48
CA SER A 87 -16.95 1.37 -21.04
C SER A 87 -16.44 2.65 -20.33
N VAL A 88 -15.79 2.53 -19.19
CA VAL A 88 -15.12 3.68 -18.55
C VAL A 88 -13.82 4.07 -19.25
N LEU A 89 -13.30 3.21 -20.12
CA LEU A 89 -12.12 3.47 -20.94
C LEU A 89 -12.54 4.13 -22.27
N PRO A 90 -11.66 4.95 -22.86
CA PRO A 90 -11.83 5.39 -24.24
C PRO A 90 -11.93 4.21 -25.22
N ASP A 91 -12.45 4.46 -26.42
CA ASP A 91 -12.47 3.45 -27.47
C ASP A 91 -11.06 2.93 -27.75
N GLY A 92 -10.92 1.61 -27.76
CA GLY A 92 -9.62 0.96 -27.94
C GLY A 92 -9.69 -0.55 -27.72
N VAL A 93 -8.56 -1.21 -27.98
CA VAL A 93 -8.40 -2.66 -27.73
C VAL A 93 -7.57 -2.84 -26.46
N TYR A 94 -8.19 -3.39 -25.44
CA TYR A 94 -7.57 -3.64 -24.15
C TYR A 94 -7.49 -5.14 -23.88
N LYS A 95 -6.33 -5.59 -23.43
CA LYS A 95 -6.05 -6.99 -23.14
C LYS A 95 -6.02 -7.23 -21.62
N LEU A 96 -6.20 -8.47 -21.23
CA LEU A 96 -6.05 -8.90 -19.85
C LEU A 96 -4.67 -8.49 -19.31
N ASN A 97 -4.65 -7.92 -18.11
CA ASN A 97 -3.49 -7.37 -17.42
C ASN A 97 -2.92 -6.04 -17.98
N ASP A 98 -3.55 -5.42 -18.96
CA ASP A 98 -3.12 -4.09 -19.41
C ASP A 98 -3.22 -3.09 -18.24
N ASP A 99 -2.18 -2.27 -18.10
CA ASP A 99 -2.18 -1.15 -17.16
C ASP A 99 -2.89 0.04 -17.80
N VAL A 100 -4.04 0.38 -17.28
CA VAL A 100 -4.88 1.49 -17.76
C VAL A 100 -4.85 2.70 -16.81
N SER A 101 -3.91 2.72 -15.87
CA SER A 101 -3.80 3.79 -14.88
C SER A 101 -3.66 5.16 -15.52
N GLN A 102 -2.80 5.31 -16.50
CA GLN A 102 -2.59 6.59 -17.21
C GLN A 102 -3.81 6.98 -18.05
N VAL A 103 -4.39 6.02 -18.77
CA VAL A 103 -5.58 6.24 -19.62
C VAL A 103 -6.74 6.78 -18.79
N LEU A 104 -6.93 6.29 -17.57
CA LEU A 104 -7.95 6.76 -16.65
C LEU A 104 -7.58 8.04 -15.89
N GLY A 105 -6.35 8.51 -15.99
CA GLY A 105 -5.86 9.60 -15.16
C GLY A 105 -5.77 9.24 -13.67
N ALA A 106 -5.61 7.95 -13.36
CA ALA A 106 -5.51 7.46 -11.99
C ALA A 106 -4.24 7.94 -11.31
N LYS A 107 -4.36 8.39 -10.07
CA LYS A 107 -3.24 8.85 -9.24
C LYS A 107 -3.14 8.01 -7.97
N LYS A 108 -1.92 7.73 -7.53
CA LYS A 108 -1.69 7.10 -6.24
C LYS A 108 -1.97 8.10 -5.13
N TRP A 109 -2.83 7.72 -4.20
CA TRP A 109 -2.99 8.46 -2.96
C TRP A 109 -1.80 8.18 -2.05
N GLU A 110 -1.19 9.24 -1.56
CA GLU A 110 -0.20 9.18 -0.50
C GLU A 110 -0.72 10.04 0.65
N PRO A 111 -0.68 9.51 1.89
CA PRO A 111 -1.05 10.30 3.06
C PRO A 111 -0.18 11.56 3.10
N ASP A 112 -0.78 12.69 3.41
CA ASP A 112 -0.02 13.88 3.79
C ASP A 112 0.49 13.68 5.23
N ASP A 113 1.59 12.97 5.36
CA ASP A 113 2.24 12.70 6.63
C ASP A 113 3.03 13.91 7.14
N TYR A 114 3.23 14.93 6.30
CA TYR A 114 3.97 16.13 6.63
C TYR A 114 3.43 16.80 7.90
N ASN A 115 2.12 17.00 7.96
CA ASN A 115 1.47 17.63 9.12
C ASN A 115 1.30 16.70 10.32
N ARG A 116 1.28 15.38 10.11
CA ARG A 116 1.09 14.40 11.19
C ARG A 116 2.36 14.12 11.98
N GLN A 117 3.52 14.39 11.41
CA GLN A 117 4.83 14.06 11.99
C GLN A 117 5.65 15.28 12.39
N GLY A 118 5.03 16.44 12.57
CA GLY A 118 5.71 17.64 13.03
C GLY A 118 6.28 18.53 11.92
N GLY A 119 5.95 18.27 10.65
CA GLY A 119 5.97 19.24 9.54
C GLY A 119 7.29 19.91 9.14
N THR A 120 8.46 19.50 9.67
CA THR A 120 9.73 20.21 9.47
C THR A 120 10.76 19.44 8.64
N GLY A 121 10.39 18.26 8.12
CA GLY A 121 11.34 17.38 7.44
C GLY A 121 11.51 17.65 5.95
N ALA A 122 12.71 17.41 5.44
CA ALA A 122 12.98 17.30 4.02
C ALA A 122 12.24 16.07 3.42
N ARG A 123 12.11 16.01 2.08
CA ARG A 123 11.57 14.84 1.42
C ARG A 123 12.48 13.62 1.65
N PHE A 124 11.89 12.44 1.68
CA PHE A 124 12.64 11.18 1.71
C PHE A 124 13.68 11.16 0.60
N PRO A 125 14.95 10.79 0.89
CA PRO A 125 16.03 10.81 -0.09
C PRO A 125 15.71 9.94 -1.31
N SER A 126 15.82 10.51 -2.50
CA SER A 126 15.44 9.83 -3.76
C SER A 126 16.37 8.67 -4.15
N TRP A 127 17.58 8.66 -3.61
CA TRP A 127 18.57 7.60 -3.86
C TRP A 127 18.33 6.33 -3.02
N ILE A 128 17.48 6.42 -1.98
CA ILE A 128 17.11 5.26 -1.16
C ILE A 128 15.87 4.60 -1.76
N PRO A 129 15.92 3.32 -2.16
CA PRO A 129 14.76 2.61 -2.66
C PRO A 129 13.73 2.42 -1.52
N LYS A 130 12.46 2.67 -1.82
CA LYS A 130 11.38 2.30 -0.91
C LYS A 130 11.10 0.81 -1.06
N SER A 131 11.16 0.07 0.04
CA SER A 131 10.82 -1.35 0.08
C SER A 131 9.30 -1.52 0.19
N ASP A 132 8.63 -1.65 -0.95
CA ASP A 132 7.21 -1.99 -1.03
C ASP A 132 7.08 -3.41 -1.59
N GLU A 133 6.74 -4.37 -0.75
CA GLU A 133 6.45 -5.73 -1.18
C GLU A 133 5.10 -5.80 -1.92
N THR A 134 5.10 -6.52 -3.03
CA THR A 134 3.89 -6.69 -3.82
C THR A 134 2.92 -7.64 -3.12
N ARG A 135 1.65 -7.23 -3.02
CA ARG A 135 0.63 -8.04 -2.35
C ARG A 135 0.32 -9.31 -3.14
N ILE A 136 0.25 -10.44 -2.46
CA ILE A 136 -0.02 -11.76 -3.06
C ILE A 136 -1.33 -11.79 -3.87
N ALA A 137 -2.29 -10.94 -3.52
CA ALA A 137 -3.56 -10.84 -4.23
C ALA A 137 -3.42 -10.44 -5.71
N VAL A 138 -2.32 -9.76 -6.09
CA VAL A 138 -2.01 -9.41 -7.49
C VAL A 138 -0.97 -10.34 -8.12
N LEU A 139 -0.48 -11.34 -7.39
CA LEU A 139 0.57 -12.27 -7.80
C LEU A 139 0.04 -13.71 -7.98
N GLN A 140 -1.19 -13.88 -8.46
CA GLN A 140 -1.81 -15.20 -8.58
C GLN A 140 -1.00 -16.15 -9.47
N ASP A 141 -0.37 -15.64 -10.53
CA ASP A 141 0.49 -16.42 -11.42
C ASP A 141 1.73 -16.96 -10.68
N TYR A 142 2.23 -16.23 -9.68
CA TYR A 142 3.39 -16.65 -8.88
C TYR A 142 3.05 -17.86 -8.01
N LEU A 143 1.83 -17.93 -7.47
CA LEU A 143 1.39 -19.10 -6.68
C LEU A 143 1.40 -20.37 -7.52
N THR A 144 0.99 -20.27 -8.78
CA THR A 144 1.03 -21.40 -9.71
C THR A 144 2.46 -21.74 -10.13
N ARG A 145 3.24 -20.73 -10.51
CA ARG A 145 4.63 -20.88 -11.00
C ARG A 145 5.57 -21.46 -9.96
N TYR A 146 5.43 -21.05 -8.70
CA TYR A 146 6.31 -21.45 -7.60
C TYR A 146 5.70 -22.50 -6.67
N LYS A 147 4.63 -23.20 -7.14
CA LYS A 147 4.05 -24.31 -6.38
C LYS A 147 5.10 -25.38 -6.08
N GLY A 148 5.22 -25.74 -4.80
CA GLY A 148 6.20 -26.72 -4.34
C GLY A 148 7.61 -26.18 -4.08
N THR A 149 7.87 -24.90 -4.36
CA THR A 149 9.14 -24.25 -4.04
C THR A 149 9.21 -23.95 -2.54
N LYS A 150 10.37 -24.23 -1.93
CA LYS A 150 10.64 -23.87 -0.53
C LYS A 150 10.65 -22.34 -0.39
N CYS A 151 9.87 -21.83 0.57
CA CYS A 151 9.80 -20.41 0.88
C CYS A 151 10.02 -20.15 2.37
N VAL A 152 10.39 -18.93 2.71
CA VAL A 152 10.45 -18.43 4.08
C VAL A 152 9.21 -17.58 4.32
N VAL A 153 8.50 -17.86 5.41
CA VAL A 153 7.32 -17.08 5.83
C VAL A 153 7.71 -16.28 7.05
N THR A 154 7.50 -14.96 6.97
CA THR A 154 7.76 -14.02 8.07
C THR A 154 6.51 -13.23 8.40
N GLU A 155 6.36 -12.79 9.65
CA GLU A 155 5.30 -11.88 10.04
C GLU A 155 5.61 -10.48 9.51
N LYS A 156 4.66 -9.88 8.77
CA LYS A 156 4.73 -8.46 8.44
C LYS A 156 4.25 -7.64 9.61
N LEU A 157 5.18 -7.00 10.31
CA LEU A 157 4.87 -6.11 11.40
C LEU A 157 4.07 -4.88 10.91
N ASP A 158 3.13 -4.44 11.74
CA ASP A 158 2.26 -3.29 11.47
C ASP A 158 2.59 -2.17 12.47
N GLY A 159 3.42 -1.27 12.07
CA GLY A 159 3.90 -0.14 12.85
C GLY A 159 4.05 1.12 12.01
N SER A 160 5.21 1.73 12.08
CA SER A 160 5.59 2.86 11.25
C SER A 160 6.96 2.60 10.62
N SER A 161 7.06 2.80 9.32
CA SER A 161 8.31 2.62 8.58
C SER A 161 9.37 3.60 9.08
N LEU A 162 10.58 3.09 9.32
CA LEU A 162 11.75 3.85 9.70
C LEU A 162 12.90 3.49 8.77
N THR A 163 13.60 4.51 8.28
CA THR A 163 14.85 4.37 7.54
C THR A 163 15.92 5.18 8.26
N ALA A 164 17.10 4.62 8.45
CA ALA A 164 18.22 5.30 9.08
C ALA A 164 19.53 5.07 8.30
N PHE A 165 20.35 6.12 8.23
CA PHE A 165 21.67 6.08 7.60
C PHE A 165 22.59 7.16 8.18
N LEU A 166 23.88 7.06 7.91
CA LEU A 166 24.84 8.12 8.19
C LEU A 166 25.19 8.85 6.90
N ASP A 167 25.30 10.17 6.96
CA ASP A 167 25.88 10.98 5.91
C ASP A 167 27.42 10.93 5.91
N ASP A 168 28.06 11.64 4.98
CA ASP A 168 29.52 11.71 4.87
C ASP A 168 30.19 12.35 6.11
N ASN A 169 29.46 13.15 6.88
CA ASN A 169 29.90 13.74 8.12
C ASN A 169 29.66 12.83 9.34
N LYS A 170 29.15 11.61 9.11
CA LYS A 170 28.79 10.64 10.15
C LYS A 170 27.63 11.13 11.05
N GLU A 171 26.80 12.03 10.54
CA GLU A 171 25.58 12.42 11.24
C GLU A 171 24.44 11.45 10.94
N LEU A 172 23.64 11.17 11.96
CA LEU A 172 22.50 10.24 11.85
C LEU A 172 21.32 10.94 11.21
N HIS A 173 20.84 10.35 10.12
CA HIS A 173 19.59 10.70 9.46
C HIS A 173 18.54 9.65 9.74
N VAL A 174 17.35 10.08 10.10
CA VAL A 174 16.18 9.22 10.34
C VAL A 174 15.04 9.68 9.47
N CYS A 175 14.45 8.75 8.73
CA CYS A 175 13.32 9.04 7.86
C CYS A 175 12.11 8.20 8.24
N SER A 176 10.94 8.80 8.12
CA SER A 176 9.68 8.09 8.00
C SER A 176 9.52 7.52 6.58
N ARG A 177 8.36 6.98 6.24
CA ARG A 177 8.08 6.47 4.89
C ARG A 177 8.28 7.51 3.77
N ASN A 178 7.99 8.78 4.03
CA ASN A 178 7.93 9.82 3.00
C ASN A 178 8.81 11.02 3.24
N TYR A 179 9.30 11.20 4.46
CA TYR A 179 10.02 12.40 4.89
C TYR A 179 11.18 12.06 5.80
N GLU A 180 12.24 12.83 5.67
CA GLU A 180 13.30 12.88 6.64
C GLU A 180 12.84 13.66 7.88
N ILE A 181 13.21 13.18 9.06
CA ILE A 181 12.83 13.76 10.35
C ILE A 181 13.96 14.64 10.83
N THR A 182 13.75 15.94 10.75
CA THR A 182 14.72 16.95 11.21
C THR A 182 14.50 17.38 12.66
N ASP A 183 13.34 17.07 13.22
CA ASP A 183 13.04 17.29 14.63
C ASP A 183 13.54 16.12 15.48
N HIS A 184 14.65 16.31 16.15
CA HIS A 184 15.26 15.29 17.04
C HIS A 184 14.40 15.00 18.28
N THR A 185 13.36 15.78 18.57
CA THR A 185 12.39 15.45 19.63
C THR A 185 11.34 14.44 19.17
N ASN A 186 11.26 14.18 17.86
CA ASN A 186 10.36 13.19 17.30
C ASN A 186 10.64 11.78 17.83
N PHE A 187 9.59 11.02 18.10
CA PHE A 187 9.72 9.69 18.70
C PHE A 187 10.52 8.69 17.86
N MET A 188 10.51 8.81 16.53
CA MET A 188 11.30 7.95 15.65
C MET A 188 12.78 8.22 15.81
N TYR A 189 13.16 9.51 15.79
CA TYR A 189 14.55 9.93 15.97
C TYR A 189 15.07 9.50 17.36
N LYS A 190 14.33 9.81 18.41
CA LYS A 190 14.67 9.39 19.78
C LYS A 190 14.80 7.88 19.91
N THR A 191 13.90 7.11 19.30
CA THR A 191 13.99 5.64 19.36
C THR A 191 15.23 5.13 18.63
N ALA A 192 15.62 5.72 17.50
CA ALA A 192 16.86 5.35 16.80
C ALA A 192 18.09 5.67 17.64
N GLU A 193 18.13 6.84 18.30
CA GLU A 193 19.22 7.20 19.23
C GLU A 193 19.28 6.24 20.43
N GLU A 194 18.16 6.01 21.12
CA GLU A 194 18.06 5.09 22.27
C GLU A 194 18.50 3.65 21.93
N ARG A 195 18.34 3.25 20.66
CA ARG A 195 18.78 1.95 20.15
C ARG A 195 20.21 1.95 19.65
N GLY A 196 20.94 3.07 19.74
CA GLY A 196 22.34 3.20 19.35
C GLY A 196 22.55 3.04 17.84
N PHE A 197 21.67 3.58 17.02
CA PHE A 197 21.78 3.43 15.55
C PHE A 197 23.01 4.14 15.01
N LYS A 198 23.38 5.31 15.53
CA LYS A 198 24.59 6.04 15.11
C LYS A 198 25.84 5.18 15.33
N GLU A 199 26.02 4.69 16.55
CA GLU A 199 27.17 3.87 16.92
C GLU A 199 27.26 2.57 16.11
N LYS A 200 26.12 1.92 15.90
CA LYS A 200 26.07 0.67 15.12
C LYS A 200 26.38 0.91 13.64
N LEU A 201 25.82 1.96 13.05
CA LEU A 201 26.05 2.28 11.65
C LEU A 201 27.50 2.69 11.36
N LEU A 202 28.24 3.23 12.35
CA LEU A 202 29.67 3.51 12.20
C LEU A 202 30.54 2.27 11.94
N HIS A 203 30.03 1.07 12.21
CA HIS A 203 30.72 -0.19 11.90
C HIS A 203 30.48 -0.66 10.46
N PHE A 204 29.68 0.03 9.69
CA PHE A 204 29.36 -0.29 8.29
C PHE A 204 29.93 0.80 7.36
N PRO A 205 30.12 0.50 6.06
CA PRO A 205 30.51 1.51 5.09
C PRO A 205 29.55 2.72 5.07
N ILE A 206 30.11 3.90 4.85
CA ILE A 206 29.29 5.11 4.63
C ILE A 206 28.33 4.86 3.46
N GLY A 207 27.09 5.34 3.57
CA GLY A 207 26.04 5.07 2.60
C GLY A 207 25.25 3.78 2.88
N THR A 208 25.62 3.02 3.93
CA THR A 208 24.76 1.91 4.40
C THR A 208 23.45 2.47 4.93
N VAL A 209 22.35 1.94 4.40
CA VAL A 209 20.98 2.30 4.80
C VAL A 209 20.34 1.12 5.51
N VAL A 210 19.69 1.37 6.62
CA VAL A 210 18.92 0.36 7.34
C VAL A 210 17.45 0.74 7.31
N GLN A 211 16.61 -0.22 6.92
CA GLN A 211 15.15 -0.04 6.89
C GLN A 211 14.48 -1.02 7.84
N GLY A 212 13.49 -0.52 8.58
CA GLY A 212 12.79 -1.29 9.59
C GLY A 212 11.39 -0.78 9.86
N GLU A 213 10.71 -1.49 10.74
CA GLU A 213 9.40 -1.13 11.26
C GLU A 213 9.54 -0.81 12.75
N ILE A 214 9.12 0.40 13.14
CA ILE A 214 9.03 0.77 14.55
C ILE A 214 7.65 0.42 15.07
N ILE A 215 7.59 -0.37 16.14
CA ILE A 215 6.37 -0.81 16.81
C ILE A 215 6.45 -0.57 18.33
N GLY A 216 5.33 -0.61 19.01
CA GLY A 216 5.22 -0.52 20.48
C GLY A 216 4.31 0.61 20.94
N ALA A 217 4.48 1.00 22.20
CA ALA A 217 3.60 1.92 22.90
C ALA A 217 3.28 3.19 22.09
N GLY A 218 1.98 3.43 21.81
CA GLY A 218 1.48 4.60 21.07
C GLY A 218 1.58 4.50 19.56
N ILE A 219 2.03 3.37 18.98
CA ILE A 219 2.10 3.15 17.53
C ILE A 219 1.00 2.18 17.11
N GLN A 220 0.21 2.53 16.05
CA GLN A 220 -0.83 1.69 15.46
C GLN A 220 -1.75 1.00 16.50
N LYS A 221 -2.19 1.76 17.50
CA LYS A 221 -3.04 1.28 18.62
C LYS A 221 -2.36 0.20 19.49
N ASP A 222 -1.04 0.15 19.48
CA ASP A 222 -0.23 -0.75 20.31
C ASP A 222 -0.64 -2.24 20.21
N LYS A 223 -0.78 -2.72 19.00
CA LYS A 223 -1.24 -4.10 18.71
C LYS A 223 -0.38 -5.17 19.40
N TYR A 224 0.91 -4.89 19.53
CA TYR A 224 1.90 -5.85 20.04
C TYR A 224 2.09 -5.74 21.56
N LYS A 225 1.47 -4.76 22.22
CA LYS A 225 1.55 -4.53 23.69
C LYS A 225 2.98 -4.54 24.22
N LEU A 226 3.91 -3.97 23.45
CA LEU A 226 5.31 -3.86 23.86
C LEU A 226 5.46 -2.74 24.90
N PRO A 227 6.22 -2.95 25.98
CA PRO A 227 6.39 -1.95 27.04
C PRO A 227 7.13 -0.70 26.55
N LYS A 228 7.94 -0.84 25.51
CA LYS A 228 8.73 0.24 24.89
C LYS A 228 8.68 0.15 23.39
N LYS A 229 8.92 1.27 22.70
CA LYS A 229 9.12 1.27 21.26
C LYS A 229 10.36 0.48 20.88
N ASN A 230 10.28 -0.27 19.81
CA ASN A 230 11.39 -1.05 19.27
C ASN A 230 11.40 -0.98 17.75
N ILE A 231 12.58 -1.17 17.16
CA ILE A 231 12.79 -1.17 15.71
C ILE A 231 13.16 -2.58 15.29
N PHE A 232 12.41 -3.12 14.33
CA PHE A 232 12.65 -4.42 13.71
C PHE A 232 13.11 -4.20 12.28
N ILE A 233 14.36 -4.57 12.02
CA ILE A 233 15.02 -4.36 10.73
C ILE A 233 14.58 -5.46 9.77
N TYR A 234 14.31 -5.09 8.52
CA TYR A 234 13.96 -6.02 7.45
C TYR A 234 14.82 -5.82 6.18
N ASN A 235 15.58 -4.71 6.07
CA ASN A 235 16.45 -4.44 4.92
C ASN A 235 17.65 -3.57 5.34
#